data_8fc14f0700fc2f414c42c1e64c302748
#
_entry.id   8fc14f0700fc2f414c42c1e64c302748
#
_cell.length_a   1.000
_cell.length_b   1.000
_cell.length_c   1.000
_cell.angle_alpha   90.00
_cell.angle_beta   90.00
_cell.angle_gamma   90.00
#
_symmetry.space_group_name_H-M   'P 1'
#
loop_
_entity.id
_entity.type
_entity.pdbx_description
1 polymer ?
#
loop_
_entity_poly.entity_id
_entity_poly.type
_entity_poly.pdbx_seq_one_letter_code
_entity_poly.pdbx_strand_id
1 'polypeptide(L)'
;MKYFNMIKGNKRIQLLLIFVICLLFIFTIGYSLSIFIGNNKNIANIKVNDLSFNITTNSGGTNDRILHLKAGKTELFNITITSLNKIDTKYELIYKVCTDSKCTSYLNALPNNVKIGLNYSINNNVAGTLASNSSIGVNILSENDTSSDYYLLLDLQAGYTWNNLALLNQFSDFNQTTSVVIYIDGTQVQNYPTSCNYLGTITGYKLNQQITLKDASVTCSNNEWRISYVGLPDKIELRFRTAYIMRDYIANIDRGTNGLEMDGTSGQNLRYVGSSPRNYISFNNEMWRIIGVFTVYNVQTGSNERLIKIIRNDSLGRYSWDTSYSNVNSGGGINEWSQAKIMYELNTDYIDTSKTSGTTLWYSGWNYAKNATYDYSNNIKNPYFDRIATVRWTLGGAPGASSVINIYNQERGTAHVGSSSDGVARTNYWDGKIALMYASDYGHASTDAGCRSSMASSGCSYNNWLYINNSYQWTLLTGTGGADGVFVTLPNGSIDGGDAGHANIIRPTLFLKSDTKIIGTGTSSDPYVIQFQY
;
A
#
# COMPACT_ATOMS: atom_id res chain seq x y z
N MET A 1 -69.47 -14.38 2.57
CA MET A 1 -69.75 -14.65 1.14
C MET A 1 -70.57 -13.57 0.43
N LYS A 2 -71.55 -12.91 1.04
CA LYS A 2 -72.40 -11.87 0.40
C LYS A 2 -71.63 -10.65 -0.14
N TYR A 3 -70.57 -10.19 0.56
CA TYR A 3 -69.78 -9.05 0.13
C TYR A 3 -68.83 -9.33 -1.03
N PHE A 4 -68.35 -10.55 -1.16
CA PHE A 4 -67.45 -10.96 -2.25
C PHE A 4 -68.15 -11.04 -3.60
N ASN A 5 -69.45 -11.41 -3.61
CA ASN A 5 -70.27 -11.46 -4.84
C ASN A 5 -70.71 -10.06 -5.33
N MET A 6 -70.82 -9.09 -4.45
CA MET A 6 -71.17 -7.71 -4.80
C MET A 6 -70.02 -6.96 -5.54
N ILE A 7 -68.77 -7.40 -5.25
CA ILE A 7 -67.57 -6.86 -5.92
C ILE A 7 -67.41 -7.46 -7.32
N LYS A 8 -67.81 -8.70 -7.52
CA LYS A 8 -67.64 -9.41 -8.79
C LYS A 8 -68.60 -8.93 -9.93
N GLY A 9 -69.71 -8.29 -9.57
CA GLY A 9 -70.74 -7.88 -10.53
C GLY A 9 -70.70 -6.38 -10.94
N ASN A 10 -69.94 -5.57 -10.24
CA ASN A 10 -69.99 -4.12 -10.48
C ASN A 10 -68.63 -3.54 -10.92
N LYS A 11 -68.47 -3.32 -12.23
CA LYS A 11 -67.24 -2.78 -12.83
C LYS A 11 -66.75 -1.47 -12.20
N ARG A 12 -67.65 -0.63 -11.67
CA ARG A 12 -67.28 0.61 -11.00
C ARG A 12 -66.63 0.35 -9.64
N ILE A 13 -67.10 -0.64 -8.88
CA ILE A 13 -66.51 -1.04 -7.59
C ILE A 13 -65.14 -1.69 -7.82
N GLN A 14 -64.99 -2.50 -8.86
CA GLN A 14 -63.70 -3.08 -9.25
C GLN A 14 -62.68 -2.02 -9.66
N LEU A 15 -63.08 -1.04 -10.46
CA LEU A 15 -62.21 0.09 -10.82
C LEU A 15 -61.82 0.95 -9.61
N LEU A 16 -62.76 1.19 -8.70
CA LEU A 16 -62.47 1.92 -7.45
C LEU A 16 -61.47 1.14 -6.56
N LEU A 17 -61.65 -0.17 -6.47
CA LEU A 17 -60.73 -1.04 -5.68
C LEU A 17 -59.34 -1.07 -6.30
N ILE A 18 -59.22 -1.15 -7.63
CA ILE A 18 -57.95 -1.09 -8.34
C ILE A 18 -57.30 0.30 -8.12
N PHE A 19 -58.09 1.38 -8.20
CA PHE A 19 -57.58 2.73 -7.95
C PHE A 19 -57.07 2.92 -6.51
N VAL A 20 -57.79 2.40 -5.52
CA VAL A 20 -57.35 2.41 -4.09
C VAL A 20 -56.09 1.57 -3.90
N ILE A 21 -55.99 0.40 -4.53
CA ILE A 21 -54.78 -0.43 -4.46
C ILE A 21 -53.61 0.29 -5.14
N CYS A 22 -53.81 0.91 -6.31
CA CYS A 22 -52.78 1.70 -6.96
C CYS A 22 -52.34 2.92 -6.12
N LEU A 23 -53.27 3.62 -5.49
CA LEU A 23 -52.98 4.70 -4.56
C LEU A 23 -52.17 4.22 -3.35
N LEU A 24 -52.54 3.09 -2.75
CA LEU A 24 -51.78 2.48 -1.65
C LEU A 24 -50.38 2.04 -2.10
N PHE A 25 -50.23 1.53 -3.33
CA PHE A 25 -48.93 1.20 -3.91
C PHE A 25 -48.08 2.44 -4.13
N ILE A 26 -48.68 3.52 -4.66
CA ILE A 26 -47.99 4.81 -4.84
C ILE A 26 -47.60 5.42 -3.47
N PHE A 27 -48.47 5.33 -2.47
CA PHE A 27 -48.17 5.78 -1.12
C PHE A 27 -47.07 4.95 -0.45
N THR A 28 -47.08 3.60 -0.64
CA THR A 28 -46.02 2.74 -0.07
C THR A 28 -44.69 2.94 -0.78
N ILE A 29 -44.68 3.10 -2.10
CA ILE A 29 -43.47 3.43 -2.87
C ILE A 29 -42.99 4.86 -2.53
N GLY A 30 -43.91 5.81 -2.46
CA GLY A 30 -43.60 7.20 -2.07
C GLY A 30 -43.07 7.28 -0.63
N TYR A 31 -43.64 6.52 0.29
CA TYR A 31 -43.19 6.44 1.68
C TYR A 31 -41.84 5.73 1.80
N SER A 32 -41.64 4.61 1.07
CA SER A 32 -40.34 3.94 0.99
C SER A 32 -39.28 4.82 0.32
N LEU A 33 -39.64 5.54 -0.73
CA LEU A 33 -38.74 6.51 -1.38
C LEU A 33 -38.44 7.70 -0.47
N SER A 34 -39.46 8.16 0.28
CA SER A 34 -39.30 9.25 1.26
C SER A 34 -38.43 8.84 2.44
N ILE A 35 -38.55 7.58 2.91
CA ILE A 35 -37.65 7.02 3.93
C ILE A 35 -36.25 6.85 3.35
N PHE A 36 -36.11 6.36 2.10
CA PHE A 36 -34.85 6.21 1.43
C PHE A 36 -34.18 7.59 1.16
N ILE A 37 -34.94 8.58 0.70
CA ILE A 37 -34.47 9.95 0.49
C ILE A 37 -34.30 10.68 1.83
N GLY A 38 -35.15 10.43 2.82
CA GLY A 38 -35.04 11.01 4.17
C GLY A 38 -33.87 10.45 4.95
N ASN A 39 -33.56 9.16 4.81
CA ASN A 39 -32.36 8.55 5.38
C ASN A 39 -31.08 8.99 4.69
N ASN A 40 -31.15 9.35 3.39
CA ASN A 40 -30.04 10.01 2.71
C ASN A 40 -29.85 11.48 3.16
N LYS A 41 -30.79 12.07 3.88
CA LYS A 41 -30.63 13.39 4.49
C LYS A 41 -30.04 13.38 5.89
N ASN A 42 -29.83 12.23 6.50
CA ASN A 42 -28.97 12.12 7.69
C ASN A 42 -27.48 12.02 7.29
N ILE A 43 -27.09 12.85 6.36
CA ILE A 43 -25.72 13.33 6.27
C ILE A 43 -25.54 14.09 7.58
N ALA A 44 -24.70 13.56 8.47
CA ALA A 44 -24.35 14.29 9.67
C ALA A 44 -23.67 15.58 9.23
N ASN A 45 -24.43 16.68 9.25
CA ASN A 45 -23.86 18.01 9.04
C ASN A 45 -23.05 18.33 10.29
N ILE A 46 -21.74 18.07 10.20
CA ILE A 46 -20.81 18.45 11.24
C ILE A 46 -20.54 19.93 11.06
N LYS A 47 -21.12 20.75 11.91
CA LYS A 47 -20.69 22.12 12.10
C LYS A 47 -19.40 22.07 12.90
N VAL A 48 -18.28 22.28 12.25
CA VAL A 48 -16.99 22.52 12.91
C VAL A 48 -16.98 23.99 13.30
N ASN A 49 -16.81 24.31 14.56
CA ASN A 49 -16.60 25.69 14.99
C ASN A 49 -15.39 26.25 14.26
N ASP A 50 -15.50 27.48 13.78
CA ASP A 50 -14.34 28.20 13.30
C ASP A 50 -13.27 28.16 14.38
N LEU A 51 -12.04 27.89 13.96
CA LEU A 51 -10.89 28.08 14.84
C LEU A 51 -10.92 29.57 15.25
N SER A 52 -11.40 29.84 16.44
CA SER A 52 -11.25 31.17 16.98
C SER A 52 -9.82 31.28 17.47
N PHE A 53 -9.05 32.15 16.87
CA PHE A 53 -7.79 32.58 17.41
C PHE A 53 -7.86 34.05 17.76
N ASN A 54 -7.39 34.35 18.93
CA ASN A 54 -7.20 35.72 19.37
C ASN A 54 -5.74 36.09 19.12
N ILE A 55 -5.53 37.14 18.34
CA ILE A 55 -4.23 37.77 18.23
C ILE A 55 -4.21 38.87 19.29
N THR A 56 -3.40 38.67 20.33
CA THR A 56 -3.09 39.74 21.28
C THR A 56 -1.76 40.30 20.90
N THR A 57 -1.74 41.58 20.53
CA THR A 57 -0.49 42.33 20.35
C THR A 57 -0.09 42.98 21.67
N ASN A 58 1.19 43.26 21.88
CA ASN A 58 1.68 44.01 23.05
C ASN A 58 1.06 45.42 23.19
N SER A 59 0.36 45.90 22.16
CA SER A 59 -0.32 47.18 22.11
C SER A 59 -1.84 47.09 22.38
N GLY A 60 -2.35 45.95 22.82
CA GLY A 60 -3.75 45.81 23.26
C GLY A 60 -4.78 45.78 22.16
N GLY A 61 -4.43 45.34 20.96
CA GLY A 61 -5.36 45.22 19.83
C GLY A 61 -6.16 43.94 19.86
N THR A 62 -7.41 44.07 19.53
CA THR A 62 -8.42 43.05 19.35
C THR A 62 -8.18 42.21 18.08
N ASN A 63 -8.58 40.95 18.09
CA ASN A 63 -8.97 40.00 17.00
C ASN A 63 -8.54 40.29 15.54
N ASP A 64 -7.63 41.21 15.27
CA ASP A 64 -7.20 41.54 13.94
C ASP A 64 -6.15 40.54 13.47
N ARG A 65 -6.54 39.76 12.46
CA ARG A 65 -5.62 38.84 11.75
C ARG A 65 -4.55 39.60 10.96
N ILE A 66 -4.60 40.93 10.93
CA ILE A 66 -3.71 41.80 10.17
C ILE A 66 -2.84 42.58 11.15
N LEU A 67 -1.55 42.33 11.12
CA LEU A 67 -0.55 43.04 11.93
C LEU A 67 0.07 44.15 11.11
N HIS A 68 0.19 45.35 11.69
CA HIS A 68 0.82 46.49 11.05
C HIS A 68 2.35 46.48 11.32
N LEU A 69 3.15 46.26 10.29
CA LEU A 69 4.60 46.31 10.31
C LEU A 69 5.08 47.73 9.97
N LYS A 70 5.33 48.54 10.97
CA LYS A 70 5.67 49.96 10.78
C LYS A 70 7.08 50.13 10.23
N ALA A 71 7.23 51.07 9.31
CA ALA A 71 8.50 51.45 8.72
C ALA A 71 9.53 51.82 9.79
N GLY A 72 10.76 51.31 9.66
CA GLY A 72 11.87 51.60 10.54
C GLY A 72 11.70 51.11 12.00
N LYS A 73 10.80 50.14 12.26
CA LYS A 73 10.55 49.63 13.61
C LYS A 73 10.69 48.11 13.65
N THR A 74 11.26 47.62 14.75
CA THR A 74 11.25 46.21 15.15
C THR A 74 10.15 46.01 16.17
N GLU A 75 9.22 45.12 15.90
CA GLU A 75 8.09 44.85 16.79
C GLU A 75 7.97 43.34 17.06
N LEU A 76 7.62 43.01 18.30
CA LEU A 76 7.31 41.65 18.74
C LEU A 76 5.81 41.52 18.95
N PHE A 77 5.17 40.61 18.20
CA PHE A 77 3.76 40.30 18.31
C PHE A 77 3.57 38.94 19.00
N ASN A 78 2.80 38.92 20.08
CA ASN A 78 2.39 37.70 20.74
C ASN A 78 1.04 37.27 20.17
N ILE A 79 0.97 36.04 19.67
CA ILE A 79 -0.24 35.46 19.10
C ILE A 79 -0.64 34.28 19.96
N THR A 80 -1.85 34.31 20.50
CA THR A 80 -2.43 33.17 21.19
C THR A 80 -3.53 32.57 20.34
N ILE A 81 -3.39 31.29 20.02
CA ILE A 81 -4.38 30.52 19.27
C ILE A 81 -5.14 29.65 20.27
N THR A 82 -6.44 29.86 20.36
CA THR A 82 -7.31 29.06 21.22
C THR A 82 -8.27 28.28 20.35
N SER A 83 -8.26 26.97 20.47
CA SER A 83 -9.23 26.10 19.82
C SER A 83 -10.43 25.87 20.72
N LEU A 84 -11.63 26.18 20.24
CA LEU A 84 -12.89 25.86 20.89
C LEU A 84 -13.48 24.54 20.38
N ASN A 85 -12.78 23.84 19.50
CA ASN A 85 -13.23 22.58 18.94
C ASN A 85 -13.22 21.46 19.99
N LYS A 86 -14.24 20.61 19.96
CA LYS A 86 -14.33 19.41 20.80
C LYS A 86 -13.56 18.21 20.25
N ILE A 87 -12.75 18.44 19.22
CA ILE A 87 -11.92 17.45 18.54
C ILE A 87 -10.47 17.92 18.50
N ASP A 88 -9.54 17.00 18.45
CA ASP A 88 -8.14 17.34 18.21
C ASP A 88 -8.01 17.99 16.85
N THR A 89 -7.31 19.11 16.77
CA THR A 89 -7.16 19.88 15.55
C THR A 89 -5.69 20.06 15.22
N LYS A 90 -5.32 19.71 14.00
CA LYS A 90 -4.06 20.15 13.40
C LYS A 90 -4.27 21.49 12.71
N TYR A 91 -3.32 22.38 12.82
CA TYR A 91 -3.34 23.63 12.09
C TYR A 91 -1.93 24.02 11.65
N GLU A 92 -1.89 24.82 10.60
CA GLU A 92 -0.69 25.44 10.06
C GLU A 92 -0.91 26.96 10.04
N LEU A 93 0.00 27.72 10.62
CA LEU A 93 -0.03 29.17 10.53
C LEU A 93 0.56 29.57 9.19
N ILE A 94 -0.28 30.23 8.39
CA ILE A 94 0.10 30.79 7.09
C ILE A 94 0.13 32.30 7.25
N TYR A 95 1.14 32.94 6.72
CA TYR A 95 1.20 34.39 6.68
C TYR A 95 1.39 34.90 5.26
N LYS A 96 0.80 36.08 5.00
CA LYS A 96 0.96 36.83 3.75
C LYS A 96 1.32 38.27 4.07
N VAL A 97 2.28 38.83 3.34
CA VAL A 97 2.64 40.24 3.48
C VAL A 97 1.86 41.06 2.46
N CYS A 98 1.27 42.14 2.94
CA CYS A 98 0.39 43.01 2.16
C CYS A 98 0.94 44.43 2.15
N THR A 99 0.57 45.19 1.11
CA THR A 99 0.91 46.63 0.96
C THR A 99 -0.18 47.55 1.44
N ASP A 100 -1.37 47.03 1.78
CA ASP A 100 -2.50 47.81 2.25
C ASP A 100 -3.08 47.26 3.56
N SER A 101 -3.69 48.12 4.37
CA SER A 101 -4.21 47.78 5.71
C SER A 101 -5.38 46.78 5.70
N LYS A 102 -6.00 46.50 4.55
CA LYS A 102 -7.04 45.50 4.41
C LYS A 102 -6.54 44.20 3.78
N CYS A 103 -5.26 44.16 3.45
CA CYS A 103 -4.62 43.01 2.78
C CYS A 103 -5.40 42.59 1.51
N THR A 104 -5.77 43.53 0.69
CA THR A 104 -6.40 43.26 -0.61
C THR A 104 -5.38 42.94 -1.69
N SER A 105 -4.11 43.33 -1.48
CA SER A 105 -3.00 43.08 -2.39
C SER A 105 -1.85 42.41 -1.63
N TYR A 106 -1.46 41.21 -2.08
CA TYR A 106 -0.39 40.42 -1.46
C TYR A 106 0.92 40.56 -2.24
N LEU A 107 2.03 40.50 -1.52
CA LEU A 107 3.36 40.38 -2.11
C LEU A 107 3.67 38.91 -2.38
N ASN A 108 4.25 38.61 -3.54
CA ASN A 108 4.66 37.24 -3.92
C ASN A 108 5.90 36.77 -3.18
N ALA A 109 6.67 37.68 -2.59
CA ALA A 109 7.84 37.40 -1.77
C ALA A 109 8.01 38.49 -0.71
N LEU A 110 8.69 38.16 0.39
CA LEU A 110 9.11 39.18 1.36
C LEU A 110 10.05 40.17 0.70
N PRO A 111 9.83 41.49 0.86
CA PRO A 111 10.82 42.49 0.50
C PRO A 111 12.15 42.20 1.19
N ASN A 112 13.29 42.46 0.54
CA ASN A 112 14.62 42.13 1.05
C ASN A 112 14.96 42.76 2.42
N ASN A 113 14.24 43.81 2.78
CA ASN A 113 14.39 44.59 4.02
C ASN A 113 13.26 44.36 5.04
N VAL A 114 12.40 43.36 4.82
CA VAL A 114 11.40 42.88 5.79
C VAL A 114 11.82 41.49 6.26
N LYS A 115 12.08 41.37 7.57
CA LYS A 115 12.40 40.09 8.20
C LYS A 115 11.30 39.70 9.18
N ILE A 116 10.86 38.46 9.11
CA ILE A 116 9.86 37.89 10.01
C ILE A 116 10.48 36.65 10.67
N GLY A 117 10.65 36.72 11.97
CA GLY A 117 11.06 35.59 12.81
C GLY A 117 9.86 35.04 13.56
N LEU A 118 9.71 33.72 13.59
CA LEU A 118 8.71 33.02 14.38
C LEU A 118 9.38 32.39 15.58
N ASN A 119 8.95 32.74 16.78
CA ASN A 119 9.41 32.15 18.02
C ASN A 119 8.25 31.56 18.79
N TYR A 120 8.33 30.27 19.09
CA TYR A 120 7.26 29.51 19.70
C TYR A 120 7.50 29.35 21.20
N SER A 121 6.51 29.68 22.00
CA SER A 121 6.60 29.58 23.45
C SER A 121 6.25 28.19 24.01
N ILE A 122 5.61 27.33 23.21
CA ILE A 122 5.21 25.99 23.63
C ILE A 122 5.59 25.00 22.53
N ASN A 123 6.39 24.00 22.89
CA ASN A 123 6.80 22.86 22.05
C ASN A 123 7.46 23.19 20.70
N ASN A 124 7.86 24.42 20.47
CA ASN A 124 8.55 24.86 19.25
C ASN A 124 7.86 24.47 17.93
N ASN A 125 6.55 24.26 17.92
CA ASN A 125 5.78 23.82 16.75
C ASN A 125 4.56 24.71 16.51
N VAL A 126 4.49 25.32 15.35
CA VAL A 126 3.27 26.00 14.87
C VAL A 126 2.33 25.01 14.18
N ALA A 127 2.89 24.01 13.57
CA ALA A 127 2.10 22.88 13.08
C ALA A 127 2.02 21.83 14.18
N GLY A 128 0.85 21.53 14.64
CA GLY A 128 0.63 20.56 15.71
C GLY A 128 -0.81 20.13 15.81
N THR A 129 -1.05 19.11 16.64
CA THR A 129 -2.42 18.71 17.02
C THR A 129 -2.72 19.36 18.36
N LEU A 130 -3.82 20.12 18.41
CA LEU A 130 -4.37 20.67 19.65
C LEU A 130 -5.54 19.82 20.09
N ALA A 131 -5.56 19.49 21.37
CA ALA A 131 -6.77 18.96 22.01
C ALA A 131 -7.83 20.06 22.10
N SER A 132 -9.10 19.66 22.25
CA SER A 132 -10.20 20.58 22.51
C SER A 132 -9.87 21.55 23.63
N ASN A 133 -10.19 22.81 23.42
CA ASN A 133 -9.93 23.90 24.38
C ASN A 133 -8.46 24.14 24.73
N SER A 134 -7.54 23.68 23.87
CA SER A 134 -6.13 23.98 24.03
C SER A 134 -5.79 25.33 23.41
N SER A 135 -4.73 25.95 23.90
CA SER A 135 -4.17 27.18 23.34
C SER A 135 -2.67 27.03 23.08
N ILE A 136 -2.19 27.68 22.04
CA ILE A 136 -0.76 27.81 21.75
C ILE A 136 -0.42 29.29 21.66
N GLY A 137 0.66 29.69 22.35
CA GLY A 137 1.26 31.01 22.18
C GLY A 137 2.30 31.00 21.06
N VAL A 138 2.20 31.94 20.15
CA VAL A 138 3.14 32.14 19.04
C VAL A 138 3.64 33.58 19.08
N ASN A 139 4.95 33.76 19.07
CA ASN A 139 5.57 35.07 19.00
C ASN A 139 6.07 35.32 17.59
N ILE A 140 5.66 36.42 16.97
CA ILE A 140 6.22 36.91 15.71
C ILE A 140 7.10 38.11 16.00
N LEU A 141 8.39 37.98 15.63
CA LEU A 141 9.30 39.10 15.59
C LEU A 141 9.34 39.64 14.17
N SER A 142 8.99 40.89 13.98
CA SER A 142 9.08 41.56 12.70
C SER A 142 10.13 42.68 12.76
N GLU A 143 11.08 42.61 11.86
CA GLU A 143 12.05 43.64 11.61
C GLU A 143 11.72 44.29 10.26
N ASN A 144 11.33 45.56 10.29
CA ASN A 144 11.04 46.34 9.09
C ASN A 144 11.90 47.59 9.08
N ASP A 145 12.96 47.57 8.30
CA ASP A 145 13.92 48.67 8.13
C ASP A 145 13.64 49.53 6.89
N THR A 146 12.45 49.43 6.32
CA THR A 146 12.05 50.16 5.12
C THR A 146 11.46 51.53 5.45
N SER A 147 11.30 52.35 4.43
CA SER A 147 10.55 53.62 4.52
C SER A 147 9.03 53.42 4.33
N SER A 148 8.58 52.20 4.09
CA SER A 148 7.19 51.86 3.79
C SER A 148 6.62 50.94 4.84
N ASP A 149 5.38 51.20 5.24
CA ASP A 149 4.63 50.27 6.08
C ASP A 149 4.18 49.06 5.29
N TYR A 150 4.18 47.92 5.96
CA TYR A 150 3.62 46.66 5.46
C TYR A 150 2.60 46.12 6.45
N TYR A 151 1.79 45.16 5.97
CA TYR A 151 0.81 44.48 6.80
C TYR A 151 1.01 42.98 6.68
N LEU A 152 0.90 42.27 7.78
CA LEU A 152 1.01 40.82 7.85
C LEU A 152 -0.36 40.23 8.13
N LEU A 153 -0.96 39.61 7.12
CA LEU A 153 -2.18 38.81 7.30
C LEU A 153 -1.78 37.43 7.81
N LEU A 154 -2.32 37.06 8.94
CA LEU A 154 -2.21 35.73 9.52
C LEU A 154 -3.45 34.92 9.21
N ASP A 155 -3.25 33.73 8.72
CA ASP A 155 -4.31 32.77 8.47
C ASP A 155 -3.95 31.41 9.04
N LEU A 156 -4.93 30.67 9.51
CA LEU A 156 -4.78 29.31 10.01
C LEU A 156 -5.45 28.38 9.04
N GLN A 157 -4.66 27.52 8.43
CA GLN A 157 -5.18 26.38 7.71
C GLN A 157 -5.46 25.28 8.70
N ALA A 158 -6.73 25.05 9.01
CA ALA A 158 -7.14 24.04 9.95
C ALA A 158 -7.11 22.65 9.33
N GLY A 159 -6.59 21.70 10.12
CA GLY A 159 -6.78 20.28 9.92
C GLY A 159 -7.57 19.74 11.10
N TYR A 160 -8.31 18.68 10.87
CA TYR A 160 -9.15 18.07 11.89
C TYR A 160 -8.67 16.65 12.17
N THR A 161 -8.55 16.31 13.46
CA THR A 161 -8.30 14.95 13.91
C THR A 161 -9.45 14.54 14.81
N TRP A 162 -10.19 13.51 14.42
CA TRP A 162 -11.29 12.97 15.21
C TRP A 162 -10.82 11.70 15.90
N ASN A 163 -10.89 11.69 17.22
CA ASN A 163 -10.41 10.57 18.01
C ASN A 163 -11.33 9.35 17.95
N ASN A 164 -12.61 9.56 17.71
CA ASN A 164 -13.58 8.47 17.62
C ASN A 164 -14.70 8.82 16.66
N LEU A 165 -14.95 7.98 15.65
CA LEU A 165 -16.05 8.16 14.70
C LEU A 165 -17.43 8.16 15.36
N ALA A 166 -17.60 7.52 16.51
CA ALA A 166 -18.85 7.55 17.27
C ALA A 166 -19.27 8.98 17.65
N LEU A 167 -18.31 9.88 17.79
CA LEU A 167 -18.57 11.28 18.10
C LEU A 167 -19.12 12.06 16.90
N LEU A 168 -19.03 11.55 15.67
CA LEU A 168 -19.56 12.23 14.48
C LEU A 168 -21.04 12.60 14.60
N ASN A 169 -21.82 11.81 15.31
CA ASN A 169 -23.24 12.08 15.57
C ASN A 169 -23.47 13.17 16.65
N GLN A 170 -22.41 13.60 17.32
CA GLN A 170 -22.48 14.60 18.41
C GLN A 170 -21.99 15.98 18.00
N PHE A 171 -21.51 16.14 16.76
CA PHE A 171 -20.91 17.39 16.26
C PHE A 171 -21.91 18.39 15.68
N SER A 172 -23.14 18.41 16.19
CA SER A 172 -24.16 19.40 15.75
C SER A 172 -23.80 20.85 16.05
N ASP A 173 -22.83 21.09 16.93
CA ASP A 173 -22.51 22.43 17.46
C ASP A 173 -21.31 23.11 16.76
N PHE A 174 -20.74 22.48 15.72
CA PHE A 174 -19.62 23.06 14.99
C PHE A 174 -20.10 24.08 13.94
N ASN A 175 -19.45 25.24 13.86
CA ASN A 175 -19.84 26.33 12.97
C ASN A 175 -19.52 26.11 11.50
N GLN A 176 -18.67 25.15 11.15
CA GLN A 176 -18.44 24.75 9.76
C GLN A 176 -19.33 23.58 9.38
N THR A 177 -19.97 23.69 8.23
CA THR A 177 -20.81 22.61 7.71
C THR A 177 -19.95 21.67 6.87
N THR A 178 -19.44 20.62 7.46
CA THR A 178 -18.79 19.53 6.75
C THR A 178 -19.70 18.30 6.78
N SER A 179 -20.13 17.86 5.61
CA SER A 179 -20.90 16.62 5.48
C SER A 179 -19.97 15.41 5.48
N VAL A 180 -20.23 14.45 6.34
CA VAL A 180 -19.50 13.17 6.36
C VAL A 180 -20.38 12.08 5.77
N VAL A 181 -19.88 11.45 4.70
CA VAL A 181 -20.54 10.29 4.09
C VAL A 181 -19.67 9.07 4.32
N ILE A 182 -20.24 8.05 4.92
CA ILE A 182 -19.51 6.81 5.26
C ILE A 182 -19.92 5.70 4.30
N TYR A 183 -18.92 5.03 3.73
CA TYR A 183 -19.11 3.86 2.87
C TYR A 183 -18.35 2.67 3.44
N ILE A 184 -18.95 1.49 3.40
CA ILE A 184 -18.28 0.21 3.64
C ILE A 184 -18.34 -0.57 2.34
N ASP A 185 -17.17 -0.98 1.83
CA ASP A 185 -17.02 -1.74 0.57
C ASP A 185 -17.80 -1.11 -0.62
N GLY A 186 -17.85 0.21 -0.65
CA GLY A 186 -18.53 0.97 -1.71
C GLY A 186 -20.02 1.22 -1.47
N THR A 187 -20.62 0.63 -0.44
CA THR A 187 -22.03 0.85 -0.07
C THR A 187 -22.13 1.99 0.95
N GLN A 188 -22.99 2.98 0.70
CA GLN A 188 -23.25 4.03 1.66
C GLN A 188 -23.95 3.45 2.89
N VAL A 189 -23.42 3.73 4.09
CA VAL A 189 -23.95 3.25 5.36
C VAL A 189 -24.09 4.38 6.37
N GLN A 190 -25.03 4.21 7.30
CA GLN A 190 -25.23 5.16 8.40
C GLN A 190 -24.29 4.90 9.58
N ASN A 191 -23.86 3.64 9.73
CA ASN A 191 -22.99 3.20 10.81
C ASN A 191 -21.58 2.95 10.28
N TYR A 192 -20.58 3.28 11.06
CA TYR A 192 -19.17 3.02 10.78
C TYR A 192 -18.72 1.69 11.43
N PRO A 193 -17.60 1.10 10.95
CA PRO A 193 -17.09 -0.13 11.56
C PRO A 193 -16.67 0.09 13.02
N THR A 194 -17.06 -0.83 13.90
CA THR A 194 -16.71 -0.79 15.32
C THR A 194 -15.45 -1.56 15.67
N SER A 195 -14.71 -2.03 14.64
CA SER A 195 -13.47 -2.79 14.84
C SER A 195 -12.39 -2.32 13.87
N CYS A 196 -11.13 -2.57 14.25
CA CYS A 196 -9.96 -2.27 13.40
C CYS A 196 -9.72 -3.29 12.27
N ASN A 197 -10.71 -4.12 11.92
CA ASN A 197 -10.62 -5.07 10.82
C ASN A 197 -10.95 -4.45 9.45
N TYR A 198 -10.98 -3.15 9.38
CA TYR A 198 -11.25 -2.39 8.16
C TYR A 198 -10.09 -1.43 7.89
N LEU A 199 -9.94 -1.06 6.63
CA LEU A 199 -9.17 0.09 6.24
C LEU A 199 -10.10 1.25 5.94
N GLY A 200 -9.82 2.40 6.53
CA GLY A 200 -10.48 3.66 6.22
C GLY A 200 -9.69 4.47 5.20
N THR A 201 -10.38 5.06 4.24
CA THR A 201 -9.84 6.10 3.35
C THR A 201 -10.72 7.33 3.42
N ILE A 202 -10.13 8.50 3.22
CA ILE A 202 -10.83 9.78 3.25
C ILE A 202 -10.67 10.52 1.93
N THR A 203 -11.75 11.08 1.42
CA THR A 203 -11.75 11.96 0.26
C THR A 203 -12.47 13.25 0.61
N GLY A 204 -11.85 14.38 0.33
CA GLY A 204 -12.46 15.70 0.54
C GLY A 204 -13.09 16.26 -0.73
N TYR A 205 -14.15 17.05 -0.56
CA TYR A 205 -14.82 17.77 -1.63
C TYR A 205 -15.06 19.23 -1.24
N LYS A 206 -14.97 20.12 -2.21
CA LYS A 206 -15.36 21.52 -2.08
C LYS A 206 -16.13 21.93 -3.31
N LEU A 207 -17.32 22.52 -3.11
CA LEU A 207 -18.25 22.85 -4.21
C LEU A 207 -18.51 21.65 -5.15
N ASN A 208 -18.66 20.45 -4.58
CA ASN A 208 -18.83 19.17 -5.28
C ASN A 208 -17.63 18.71 -6.13
N GLN A 209 -16.51 19.40 -6.09
CA GLN A 209 -15.26 18.95 -6.71
C GLN A 209 -14.36 18.25 -5.69
N GLN A 210 -13.76 17.14 -6.10
CA GLN A 210 -12.79 16.46 -5.26
C GLN A 210 -11.56 17.36 -5.07
N ILE A 211 -11.12 17.48 -3.82
CA ILE A 211 -9.90 18.21 -3.45
C ILE A 211 -8.91 17.27 -2.79
N THR A 212 -7.63 17.60 -2.91
CA THR A 212 -6.57 16.91 -2.17
C THR A 212 -6.56 17.43 -0.74
N LEU A 213 -6.76 16.53 0.22
CA LEU A 213 -6.56 16.82 1.64
C LEU A 213 -5.09 16.61 1.98
N LYS A 214 -4.48 17.58 2.67
CA LYS A 214 -3.11 17.46 3.14
C LYS A 214 -3.09 16.64 4.44
N ASP A 215 -2.05 15.85 4.67
CA ASP A 215 -1.87 14.99 5.86
C ASP A 215 -3.10 14.12 6.20
N ALA A 216 -3.81 13.69 5.17
CA ALA A 216 -5.03 12.92 5.32
C ALA A 216 -4.73 11.49 5.79
N SER A 217 -5.37 11.07 6.88
CA SER A 217 -5.27 9.71 7.39
C SER A 217 -6.56 9.24 8.04
N VAL A 218 -6.82 7.94 7.96
CA VAL A 218 -7.87 7.25 8.71
C VAL A 218 -7.22 6.04 9.37
N THR A 219 -7.07 6.10 10.68
CA THR A 219 -6.36 5.08 11.46
C THR A 219 -7.29 4.46 12.49
N CYS A 220 -6.99 3.24 12.90
CA CYS A 220 -7.73 2.56 13.96
C CYS A 220 -6.77 1.98 14.99
N SER A 221 -7.04 2.23 16.26
CA SER A 221 -6.32 1.66 17.40
C SER A 221 -7.29 1.37 18.53
N ASN A 222 -7.18 0.21 19.17
CA ASN A 222 -8.08 -0.22 20.25
C ASN A 222 -9.58 -0.16 19.89
N ASN A 223 -9.93 -0.44 18.64
CA ASN A 223 -11.27 -0.31 18.07
C ASN A 223 -11.81 1.14 18.03
N GLU A 224 -10.92 2.11 18.15
CA GLU A 224 -11.25 3.52 17.97
C GLU A 224 -10.66 4.02 16.65
N TRP A 225 -11.50 4.68 15.87
CA TRP A 225 -11.10 5.31 14.61
C TRP A 225 -10.69 6.74 14.83
N ARG A 226 -9.56 7.09 14.22
CA ARG A 226 -9.05 8.46 14.21
C ARG A 226 -8.93 8.93 12.78
N ILE A 227 -9.54 10.08 12.49
CA ILE A 227 -9.51 10.73 11.19
C ILE A 227 -8.73 12.02 11.35
N SER A 228 -7.74 12.22 10.49
CA SER A 228 -6.92 13.44 10.48
C SER A 228 -6.78 13.94 9.05
N TYR A 229 -6.92 15.24 8.85
CA TYR A 229 -6.62 15.90 7.59
C TYR A 229 -6.40 17.40 7.81
N VAL A 230 -5.75 18.04 6.85
CA VAL A 230 -5.59 19.50 6.79
C VAL A 230 -6.33 20.01 5.58
N GLY A 231 -7.16 21.05 5.79
CA GLY A 231 -7.99 21.67 4.78
C GLY A 231 -9.40 21.99 5.30
N LEU A 232 -10.17 22.64 4.47
CA LEU A 232 -11.57 23.02 4.76
C LEU A 232 -12.49 22.49 3.65
N PRO A 233 -12.75 21.19 3.60
CA PRO A 233 -13.71 20.62 2.68
C PRO A 233 -15.14 20.95 3.12
N ASP A 234 -16.06 21.10 2.17
CA ASP A 234 -17.50 21.21 2.46
C ASP A 234 -18.08 19.82 2.78
N LYS A 235 -17.41 18.77 2.30
CA LYS A 235 -17.82 17.36 2.47
C LYS A 235 -16.60 16.48 2.52
N ILE A 236 -16.62 15.46 3.39
CA ILE A 236 -15.69 14.34 3.34
C ILE A 236 -16.45 13.02 3.11
N GLU A 237 -15.83 12.14 2.38
CA GLU A 237 -16.29 10.75 2.23
C GLU A 237 -15.31 9.83 2.92
N LEU A 238 -15.82 9.01 3.82
CA LEU A 238 -15.08 7.94 4.48
C LEU A 238 -15.48 6.62 3.84
N ARG A 239 -14.51 5.88 3.34
CA ARG A 239 -14.72 4.55 2.79
C ARG A 239 -13.95 3.54 3.61
N PHE A 240 -14.62 2.50 4.04
CA PHE A 240 -14.04 1.40 4.79
C PHE A 240 -14.11 0.13 3.95
N ARG A 241 -12.99 -0.55 3.81
CA ARG A 241 -12.90 -1.88 3.18
C ARG A 241 -12.45 -2.87 4.23
N THR A 242 -12.99 -4.07 4.19
CA THR A 242 -12.56 -5.15 5.10
C THR A 242 -11.09 -5.48 4.83
N ALA A 243 -10.27 -5.41 5.87
CA ALA A 243 -8.89 -5.85 5.82
C ALA A 243 -8.80 -7.29 6.33
N TYR A 244 -8.24 -8.17 5.52
CA TYR A 244 -8.10 -9.60 5.84
C TYR A 244 -6.65 -9.94 6.12
N ILE A 245 -6.40 -10.88 7.04
CA ILE A 245 -5.10 -11.55 7.11
C ILE A 245 -4.88 -12.26 5.78
N MET A 246 -3.84 -11.86 5.06
CA MET A 246 -3.63 -12.22 3.66
C MET A 246 -3.61 -13.73 3.43
N ARG A 247 -2.83 -14.48 4.25
CA ARG A 247 -2.71 -15.94 4.11
C ARG A 247 -4.05 -16.66 4.27
N ASP A 248 -4.87 -16.19 5.22
CA ASP A 248 -6.15 -16.84 5.53
C ASP A 248 -7.19 -16.49 4.47
N TYR A 249 -7.21 -15.24 4.02
CA TYR A 249 -8.07 -14.81 2.92
C TYR A 249 -7.76 -15.58 1.64
N ILE A 250 -6.51 -15.59 1.19
CA ILE A 250 -6.09 -16.30 -0.03
C ILE A 250 -6.38 -17.82 0.08
N ALA A 251 -6.18 -18.41 1.25
CA ALA A 251 -6.45 -19.83 1.45
C ALA A 251 -7.93 -20.21 1.36
N ASN A 252 -8.84 -19.26 1.61
CA ASN A 252 -10.28 -19.48 1.71
C ASN A 252 -11.10 -18.90 0.54
N ILE A 253 -10.47 -18.16 -0.39
CA ILE A 253 -11.18 -17.65 -1.57
C ILE A 253 -11.61 -18.80 -2.48
N ASP A 254 -12.63 -18.54 -3.29
CA ASP A 254 -13.08 -19.49 -4.31
C ASP A 254 -11.95 -19.80 -5.30
N ARG A 255 -11.57 -21.06 -5.37
CA ARG A 255 -10.46 -21.55 -6.18
C ARG A 255 -10.80 -21.57 -7.67
N GLY A 256 -12.06 -21.84 -8.01
CA GLY A 256 -12.47 -22.06 -9.39
C GLY A 256 -12.34 -20.85 -10.31
N THR A 257 -12.62 -19.65 -9.80
CA THR A 257 -12.64 -18.41 -10.60
C THR A 257 -11.36 -17.58 -10.47
N ASN A 258 -10.52 -17.87 -9.48
CA ASN A 258 -9.34 -17.06 -9.15
C ASN A 258 -8.02 -17.66 -9.66
N GLY A 259 -8.04 -18.87 -10.23
CA GLY A 259 -6.84 -19.57 -10.69
C GLY A 259 -5.99 -20.15 -9.57
N LEU A 260 -6.53 -20.35 -8.36
CA LEU A 260 -5.82 -20.92 -7.22
C LEU A 260 -6.12 -22.42 -7.12
N GLU A 261 -5.07 -23.27 -7.09
CA GLU A 261 -5.17 -24.72 -7.03
C GLU A 261 -4.26 -25.30 -5.94
N MET A 262 -4.61 -26.51 -5.47
CA MET A 262 -3.69 -27.35 -4.70
C MET A 262 -2.64 -27.93 -5.63
N ASP A 263 -1.37 -27.88 -5.23
CA ASP A 263 -0.24 -28.31 -6.08
C ASP A 263 -0.03 -29.81 -6.14
N GLY A 264 -0.75 -30.59 -5.33
CA GLY A 264 -0.61 -32.06 -5.29
C GLY A 264 0.72 -32.58 -4.74
N THR A 265 1.57 -31.69 -4.23
CA THR A 265 2.84 -32.05 -3.59
C THR A 265 2.64 -32.46 -2.13
N SER A 266 3.67 -33.03 -1.52
CA SER A 266 3.67 -33.35 -0.08
C SER A 266 3.47 -32.14 0.82
N GLY A 267 3.82 -30.92 0.34
CA GLY A 267 3.62 -29.66 1.05
C GLY A 267 2.17 -29.16 1.05
N GLN A 268 1.30 -29.74 0.21
CA GLN A 268 -0.10 -29.33 0.06
C GLN A 268 -0.24 -27.80 -0.08
N ASN A 269 0.62 -27.20 -0.90
CA ASN A 269 0.62 -25.77 -1.08
C ASN A 269 -0.53 -25.34 -2.02
N LEU A 270 -0.96 -24.10 -1.88
CA LEU A 270 -1.88 -23.46 -2.82
C LEU A 270 -1.05 -22.61 -3.79
N ARG A 271 -1.30 -22.75 -5.09
CA ARG A 271 -0.56 -22.03 -6.13
C ARG A 271 -1.50 -21.40 -7.15
N TYR A 272 -1.13 -20.24 -7.62
CA TYR A 272 -1.82 -19.59 -8.72
C TYR A 272 -1.36 -20.15 -10.06
N VAL A 273 -2.33 -20.55 -10.90
CA VAL A 273 -2.13 -21.19 -12.21
C VAL A 273 -2.87 -20.45 -13.31
N GLY A 274 -2.46 -20.68 -14.56
CA GLY A 274 -3.11 -20.13 -15.74
C GLY A 274 -2.45 -18.86 -16.27
N SER A 275 -3.01 -18.25 -17.30
CA SER A 275 -2.44 -17.07 -17.96
C SER A 275 -2.70 -15.76 -17.20
N SER A 276 -3.83 -15.65 -16.51
CA SER A 276 -4.23 -14.40 -15.84
C SER A 276 -5.00 -14.66 -14.54
N PRO A 277 -4.35 -15.30 -13.54
CA PRO A 277 -4.99 -15.51 -12.25
C PRO A 277 -5.12 -14.17 -11.48
N ARG A 278 -6.04 -14.13 -10.51
CA ARG A 278 -6.24 -12.95 -9.63
C ARG A 278 -5.21 -12.93 -8.50
N ASN A 279 -3.96 -12.71 -8.86
CA ASN A 279 -2.83 -12.78 -7.96
C ASN A 279 -1.95 -11.51 -7.95
N TYR A 280 -2.51 -10.38 -8.38
CA TYR A 280 -1.80 -9.12 -8.39
C TYR A 280 -1.77 -8.51 -6.99
N ILE A 281 -0.61 -7.99 -6.60
CA ILE A 281 -0.39 -7.30 -5.32
C ILE A 281 0.50 -6.08 -5.53
N SER A 282 0.12 -4.95 -4.97
CA SER A 282 0.97 -3.78 -4.85
C SER A 282 1.89 -3.94 -3.65
N PHE A 283 3.19 -4.04 -3.91
CA PHE A 283 4.24 -4.13 -2.89
C PHE A 283 5.37 -3.20 -3.29
N ASN A 284 5.91 -2.42 -2.36
CA ASN A 284 6.94 -1.42 -2.62
C ASN A 284 6.55 -0.34 -3.66
N ASN A 285 5.25 -0.01 -3.76
CA ASN A 285 4.67 0.90 -4.75
C ASN A 285 4.85 0.44 -6.21
N GLU A 286 5.07 -0.83 -6.43
CA GLU A 286 5.16 -1.46 -7.73
C GLU A 286 4.32 -2.74 -7.79
N MET A 287 4.13 -3.28 -8.98
CA MET A 287 3.33 -4.49 -9.16
C MET A 287 4.15 -5.74 -8.86
N TRP A 288 3.62 -6.58 -7.99
CA TRP A 288 4.08 -7.92 -7.70
C TRP A 288 2.98 -8.93 -7.99
N ARG A 289 3.33 -10.21 -7.97
CA ARG A 289 2.39 -11.31 -8.19
C ARG A 289 2.55 -12.34 -7.07
N ILE A 290 1.42 -12.88 -6.62
CA ILE A 290 1.41 -13.94 -5.61
C ILE A 290 1.64 -15.28 -6.31
N ILE A 291 2.67 -16.02 -5.90
CA ILE A 291 2.90 -17.40 -6.35
C ILE A 291 1.91 -18.33 -5.66
N GLY A 292 1.73 -18.17 -4.35
CA GLY A 292 0.83 -19.01 -3.59
C GLY A 292 0.99 -18.90 -2.08
N VAL A 293 0.41 -19.89 -1.38
CA VAL A 293 0.50 -20.06 0.07
C VAL A 293 1.29 -21.33 0.37
N PHE A 294 2.35 -21.19 1.09
CA PHE A 294 3.33 -22.27 1.36
C PHE A 294 3.56 -22.46 2.85
N THR A 295 3.76 -23.68 3.27
CA THR A 295 4.28 -24.00 4.60
C THR A 295 5.81 -24.00 4.54
N VAL A 296 6.43 -23.06 5.25
CA VAL A 296 7.88 -22.86 5.29
C VAL A 296 8.37 -22.63 6.72
N TYR A 297 9.61 -22.97 6.99
CA TYR A 297 10.23 -22.67 8.29
C TYR A 297 10.54 -21.18 8.36
N ASN A 298 9.88 -20.49 9.28
CA ASN A 298 10.15 -19.09 9.60
C ASN A 298 11.25 -19.02 10.66
N VAL A 299 12.39 -18.45 10.29
CA VAL A 299 13.58 -18.35 11.15
C VAL A 299 13.32 -17.46 12.36
N GLN A 300 12.50 -16.42 12.21
CA GLN A 300 12.21 -15.47 13.29
C GLN A 300 11.34 -16.08 14.40
N THR A 301 10.43 -16.99 14.05
CA THR A 301 9.54 -17.66 15.01
C THR A 301 10.03 -19.05 15.41
N GLY A 302 11.02 -19.61 14.69
CA GLY A 302 11.56 -20.92 14.92
C GLY A 302 10.60 -22.07 14.60
N SER A 303 9.59 -21.82 13.75
CA SER A 303 8.52 -22.78 13.45
C SER A 303 8.09 -22.76 11.99
N ASN A 304 7.42 -23.84 11.56
CA ASN A 304 6.77 -23.86 10.26
C ASN A 304 5.51 -23.02 10.28
N GLU A 305 5.40 -22.10 9.33
CA GLU A 305 4.24 -21.23 9.16
C GLU A 305 3.72 -21.27 7.73
N ARG A 306 2.42 -21.02 7.58
CA ARG A 306 1.82 -20.78 6.26
C ARG A 306 2.04 -19.32 5.90
N LEU A 307 2.86 -19.08 4.88
CA LEU A 307 3.22 -17.75 4.40
C LEU A 307 2.86 -17.57 2.93
N ILE A 308 2.63 -16.33 2.55
CA ILE A 308 2.40 -15.93 1.15
C ILE A 308 3.75 -15.69 0.47
N LYS A 309 3.96 -16.37 -0.65
CA LYS A 309 5.13 -16.16 -1.53
C LYS A 309 4.75 -15.24 -2.66
N ILE A 310 5.53 -14.17 -2.84
CA ILE A 310 5.35 -13.21 -3.93
C ILE A 310 6.60 -13.09 -4.78
N ILE A 311 6.43 -12.70 -6.03
CA ILE A 311 7.49 -12.43 -7.00
C ILE A 311 7.25 -11.07 -7.66
N ARG A 312 8.32 -10.31 -7.91
CA ARG A 312 8.21 -9.05 -8.64
C ARG A 312 7.63 -9.29 -10.03
N ASN A 313 6.68 -8.47 -10.48
CA ASN A 313 6.08 -8.64 -11.81
C ASN A 313 7.10 -8.37 -12.92
N ASP A 314 7.86 -7.29 -12.79
CA ASP A 314 8.86 -6.89 -13.76
C ASP A 314 10.26 -7.34 -13.33
N SER A 315 11.18 -7.51 -14.28
CA SER A 315 12.54 -7.88 -13.95
C SER A 315 13.31 -6.70 -13.35
N LEU A 316 14.31 -6.99 -12.51
CA LEU A 316 15.31 -5.99 -12.08
C LEU A 316 16.34 -5.71 -13.16
N GLY A 317 16.49 -6.60 -14.14
CA GLY A 317 17.52 -6.57 -15.16
C GLY A 317 18.06 -7.95 -15.47
N ARG A 318 19.18 -8.00 -16.17
CA ARG A 318 19.90 -9.22 -16.49
C ARG A 318 21.23 -9.22 -15.73
N TYR A 319 21.37 -10.18 -14.81
CA TYR A 319 22.53 -10.34 -13.95
C TYR A 319 22.96 -11.79 -13.91
N SER A 320 24.24 -12.02 -13.59
CA SER A 320 24.75 -13.37 -13.39
C SER A 320 24.24 -13.93 -12.07
N TRP A 321 23.94 -15.23 -12.03
CA TRP A 321 23.58 -15.92 -10.80
C TRP A 321 24.78 -15.94 -9.85
N ASP A 322 25.94 -16.36 -10.37
CA ASP A 322 27.24 -16.24 -9.72
C ASP A 322 28.35 -16.14 -10.77
N THR A 323 29.47 -15.50 -10.45
CA THR A 323 30.63 -15.37 -11.35
C THR A 323 31.92 -15.75 -10.66
N SER A 324 31.85 -16.43 -9.53
CA SER A 324 33.01 -16.82 -8.75
C SER A 324 33.87 -17.80 -9.53
N TYR A 325 35.18 -17.67 -9.41
CA TYR A 325 36.11 -18.62 -9.97
C TYR A 325 36.13 -19.91 -9.14
N SER A 326 36.06 -21.06 -9.80
CA SER A 326 36.39 -22.35 -9.18
C SER A 326 37.57 -22.98 -9.90
N ASN A 327 38.23 -23.92 -9.26
CA ASN A 327 39.37 -24.67 -9.87
C ASN A 327 38.99 -25.43 -11.16
N VAL A 328 37.69 -25.58 -11.42
CA VAL A 328 37.15 -26.35 -12.54
C VAL A 328 36.52 -25.42 -13.59
N ASN A 329 35.91 -24.30 -13.17
CA ASN A 329 35.17 -23.38 -14.03
C ASN A 329 35.84 -22.01 -14.03
N SER A 330 36.56 -21.67 -15.07
CA SER A 330 37.31 -20.42 -15.24
C SER A 330 36.40 -19.17 -15.23
N GLY A 331 35.68 -18.91 -14.13
CA GLY A 331 34.76 -17.79 -13.98
C GLY A 331 33.32 -18.07 -14.42
N GLY A 332 32.96 -19.34 -14.69
CA GLY A 332 31.59 -19.75 -15.05
C GLY A 332 30.58 -19.70 -13.89
N GLY A 333 31.07 -19.37 -12.69
CA GLY A 333 30.28 -19.29 -11.48
C GLY A 333 30.28 -20.58 -10.68
N ILE A 334 29.68 -20.52 -9.50
CA ILE A 334 29.49 -21.64 -8.57
C ILE A 334 28.00 -21.75 -8.27
N ASN A 335 27.43 -22.93 -8.44
CA ASN A 335 26.01 -23.18 -8.19
C ASN A 335 25.71 -23.44 -6.71
N GLU A 336 26.25 -22.59 -5.82
CA GLU A 336 25.96 -22.59 -4.39
C GLU A 336 25.30 -21.27 -4.00
N TRP A 337 23.99 -21.32 -3.70
CA TRP A 337 23.21 -20.10 -3.45
C TRP A 337 23.75 -19.26 -2.29
N SER A 338 24.16 -19.91 -1.19
CA SER A 338 24.64 -19.19 0.01
C SER A 338 25.91 -18.38 -0.24
N GLN A 339 26.59 -18.60 -1.37
CA GLN A 339 27.80 -17.89 -1.80
C GLN A 339 27.60 -17.11 -3.10
N ALA A 340 26.42 -17.24 -3.73
CA ALA A 340 26.13 -16.63 -5.04
C ALA A 340 26.18 -15.10 -5.00
N LYS A 341 26.76 -14.49 -6.03
CA LYS A 341 26.87 -13.03 -6.12
C LYS A 341 25.49 -12.36 -6.13
N ILE A 342 24.51 -12.93 -6.85
CA ILE A 342 23.17 -12.39 -6.90
C ILE A 342 22.44 -12.52 -5.56
N MET A 343 22.68 -13.60 -4.79
CA MET A 343 22.13 -13.72 -3.43
C MET A 343 22.61 -12.57 -2.56
N TYR A 344 23.93 -12.29 -2.62
CA TYR A 344 24.53 -11.19 -1.87
C TYR A 344 23.94 -9.84 -2.30
N GLU A 345 23.88 -9.53 -3.60
CA GLU A 345 23.37 -8.28 -4.16
C GLU A 345 21.89 -8.07 -3.80
N LEU A 346 21.06 -9.12 -3.86
CA LEU A 346 19.64 -9.05 -3.46
C LEU A 346 19.44 -8.85 -1.95
N ASN A 347 20.35 -9.34 -1.11
CA ASN A 347 20.21 -9.27 0.35
C ASN A 347 21.12 -8.22 1.02
N THR A 348 21.84 -7.42 0.25
CA THR A 348 22.61 -6.26 0.74
C THR A 348 22.21 -4.97 0.04
N ASP A 349 22.28 -4.90 -1.29
CA ASP A 349 21.97 -3.68 -2.04
C ASP A 349 20.46 -3.48 -2.21
N TYR A 350 19.75 -4.50 -2.74
CA TYR A 350 18.31 -4.40 -3.08
C TYR A 350 17.41 -4.15 -1.86
N ILE A 351 17.77 -4.63 -0.70
CA ILE A 351 17.03 -4.42 0.55
C ILE A 351 17.61 -3.33 1.45
N ASP A 352 18.61 -2.60 0.98
CA ASP A 352 19.15 -1.45 1.72
C ASP A 352 18.17 -0.27 1.66
N THR A 353 17.35 -0.15 2.70
CA THR A 353 16.32 0.90 2.80
C THR A 353 16.89 2.31 2.91
N SER A 354 18.19 2.45 3.18
CA SER A 354 18.88 3.75 3.24
C SER A 354 19.25 4.31 1.88
N LYS A 355 19.38 3.43 0.87
CA LYS A 355 19.70 3.79 -0.52
C LYS A 355 18.41 3.89 -1.33
N THR A 356 17.99 5.09 -1.69
CA THR A 356 16.73 5.35 -2.42
C THR A 356 16.94 5.90 -3.82
N SER A 357 18.17 6.25 -4.18
CA SER A 357 18.56 6.81 -5.47
C SER A 357 20.04 6.58 -5.74
N GLY A 358 20.44 6.72 -7.00
CA GLY A 358 21.80 6.44 -7.46
C GLY A 358 21.93 5.04 -8.02
N THR A 359 23.12 4.72 -8.48
CA THR A 359 23.41 3.45 -9.18
C THR A 359 24.64 2.77 -8.61
N THR A 360 24.71 1.46 -8.78
CA THR A 360 25.91 0.63 -8.57
C THR A 360 26.05 -0.37 -9.72
N LEU A 361 27.17 -1.05 -9.79
CA LEU A 361 27.38 -2.10 -10.76
C LEU A 361 27.21 -3.48 -10.12
N TRP A 362 26.38 -4.30 -10.75
CA TRP A 362 26.18 -5.70 -10.40
C TRP A 362 26.88 -6.64 -11.38
N TYR A 363 27.07 -7.88 -10.98
CA TYR A 363 27.70 -8.89 -11.80
C TYR A 363 26.81 -9.32 -12.96
N SER A 364 27.33 -9.24 -14.18
CA SER A 364 26.59 -9.56 -15.42
C SER A 364 27.41 -10.29 -16.47
N GLY A 365 28.48 -10.92 -16.07
CA GLY A 365 29.36 -11.67 -16.97
C GLY A 365 30.33 -12.54 -16.19
N TRP A 366 31.11 -13.30 -16.92
CA TRP A 366 32.10 -14.22 -16.40
C TRP A 366 33.27 -13.47 -15.76
N ASN A 367 34.08 -14.18 -14.97
CA ASN A 367 35.31 -13.66 -14.38
C ASN A 367 35.11 -12.39 -13.53
N TYR A 368 34.10 -12.39 -12.67
CA TYR A 368 33.77 -11.28 -11.76
C TYR A 368 33.46 -9.96 -12.48
N ALA A 369 32.93 -10.03 -13.70
CA ALA A 369 32.61 -8.83 -14.47
C ALA A 369 31.36 -8.13 -13.90
N LYS A 370 31.55 -6.94 -13.35
CA LYS A 370 30.47 -6.02 -12.93
C LYS A 370 30.16 -5.04 -14.05
N ASN A 371 29.33 -5.44 -15.01
CA ASN A 371 29.05 -4.68 -16.22
C ASN A 371 27.61 -4.16 -16.31
N ALA A 372 26.70 -4.59 -15.41
CA ALA A 372 25.32 -4.15 -15.44
C ALA A 372 25.06 -3.13 -14.34
N THR A 373 24.45 -2.02 -14.73
CA THR A 373 24.03 -0.97 -13.79
C THR A 373 22.78 -1.43 -13.04
N TYR A 374 22.83 -1.32 -11.73
CA TYR A 374 21.69 -1.46 -10.84
C TYR A 374 21.28 -0.08 -10.29
N ASP A 375 19.98 0.25 -10.32
CA ASP A 375 19.43 1.51 -9.83
C ASP A 375 18.75 1.29 -8.47
N TYR A 376 19.25 2.00 -7.46
CA TYR A 376 18.71 1.96 -6.09
C TYR A 376 17.28 2.48 -5.95
N SER A 377 16.72 3.15 -6.97
CA SER A 377 15.30 3.50 -7.00
C SER A 377 14.38 2.26 -6.95
N ASN A 378 14.91 1.10 -7.36
CA ASN A 378 14.23 -0.21 -7.28
C ASN A 378 14.26 -0.83 -5.88
N ASN A 379 15.03 -0.28 -4.93
CA ASN A 379 15.18 -0.86 -3.60
C ASN A 379 13.84 -0.99 -2.87
N ILE A 380 13.74 -2.05 -2.09
CA ILE A 380 12.60 -2.21 -1.18
C ILE A 380 12.72 -1.18 -0.06
N LYS A 381 11.66 -0.40 0.15
CA LYS A 381 11.60 0.71 1.10
C LYS A 381 10.78 0.32 2.33
N ASN A 382 11.00 1.02 3.45
CA ASN A 382 10.06 0.96 4.56
C ASN A 382 8.73 1.63 4.17
N PRO A 383 7.58 1.11 4.66
CA PRO A 383 7.43 0.03 5.63
C PRO A 383 7.38 -1.38 5.00
N TYR A 384 7.59 -1.54 3.69
CA TYR A 384 7.48 -2.83 2.99
C TYR A 384 8.56 -3.82 3.43
N PHE A 385 9.79 -3.36 3.66
CA PHE A 385 10.88 -4.21 4.15
C PHE A 385 10.49 -4.92 5.45
N ASP A 386 9.76 -4.26 6.34
CA ASP A 386 9.31 -4.81 7.62
C ASP A 386 8.26 -5.91 7.47
N ARG A 387 7.66 -6.06 6.29
CA ARG A 387 6.70 -7.14 5.97
C ARG A 387 7.36 -8.40 5.42
N ILE A 388 8.66 -8.39 5.17
CA ILE A 388 9.38 -9.54 4.63
C ILE A 388 9.74 -10.48 5.77
N ALA A 389 9.36 -11.75 5.64
CA ALA A 389 9.76 -12.80 6.55
C ALA A 389 11.19 -13.30 6.22
N THR A 390 11.96 -13.67 7.24
CA THR A 390 13.19 -14.44 7.06
C THR A 390 12.83 -15.91 7.15
N VAL A 391 13.01 -16.64 6.05
CA VAL A 391 12.59 -18.03 5.95
C VAL A 391 13.74 -18.93 5.52
N ARG A 392 13.55 -20.22 5.73
CA ARG A 392 14.45 -21.25 5.22
C ARG A 392 14.10 -21.62 3.79
N TRP A 393 15.01 -21.32 2.88
CA TRP A 393 14.96 -21.72 1.48
C TRP A 393 15.72 -23.03 1.31
N THR A 394 15.06 -24.05 0.78
CA THR A 394 15.70 -25.34 0.48
C THR A 394 16.50 -25.23 -0.82
N LEU A 395 17.63 -25.89 -0.90
CA LEU A 395 18.61 -25.72 -1.96
C LEU A 395 19.00 -27.03 -2.67
N GLY A 396 18.15 -28.05 -2.60
CA GLY A 396 18.42 -29.31 -3.31
C GLY A 396 18.48 -29.13 -4.82
N GLY A 397 19.33 -29.88 -5.49
CA GLY A 397 19.57 -29.83 -6.93
C GLY A 397 18.93 -30.98 -7.70
N ALA A 398 18.86 -30.82 -9.04
CA ALA A 398 18.30 -31.79 -9.97
C ALA A 398 19.32 -32.23 -11.03
N PRO A 399 19.28 -33.49 -11.51
CA PRO A 399 20.14 -33.96 -12.58
C PRO A 399 19.65 -33.49 -13.99
N GLY A 400 18.41 -33.04 -14.10
CA GLY A 400 17.80 -32.60 -15.34
C GLY A 400 16.34 -32.23 -15.14
N ALA A 401 15.73 -31.65 -16.17
CA ALA A 401 14.33 -31.34 -16.19
C ALA A 401 13.47 -32.64 -16.14
N SER A 402 12.50 -32.67 -15.23
CA SER A 402 11.60 -33.81 -15.03
C SER A 402 10.19 -33.31 -14.74
N SER A 403 9.30 -34.15 -14.20
CA SER A 403 7.96 -33.70 -13.81
C SER A 403 8.00 -32.63 -12.73
N VAL A 404 7.02 -31.74 -12.74
CA VAL A 404 6.95 -30.63 -11.79
C VAL A 404 7.00 -31.10 -10.32
N ILE A 405 6.31 -32.22 -10.01
CA ILE A 405 6.32 -32.85 -8.67
C ILE A 405 7.71 -33.40 -8.33
N ASN A 406 8.39 -34.01 -9.29
CA ASN A 406 9.74 -34.52 -9.05
C ASN A 406 10.74 -33.38 -8.82
N ILE A 407 10.67 -32.32 -9.63
CA ILE A 407 11.48 -31.09 -9.42
C ILE A 407 11.20 -30.51 -8.03
N TYR A 408 9.93 -30.39 -7.63
CA TYR A 408 9.55 -29.95 -6.28
C TYR A 408 10.23 -30.77 -5.18
N ASN A 409 10.26 -32.09 -5.31
CA ASN A 409 10.89 -32.97 -4.36
C ASN A 409 12.43 -32.84 -4.36
N GLN A 410 13.04 -32.67 -5.54
CA GLN A 410 14.47 -32.47 -5.69
C GLN A 410 14.94 -31.16 -5.06
N GLU A 411 14.21 -30.05 -5.26
CA GLU A 411 14.47 -28.75 -4.60
C GLU A 411 14.51 -28.85 -3.07
N ARG A 412 13.81 -29.83 -2.50
CA ARG A 412 13.71 -30.08 -1.05
C ARG A 412 14.55 -31.27 -0.59
N GLY A 413 15.28 -31.87 -1.52
CA GLY A 413 16.22 -32.94 -1.27
C GLY A 413 17.58 -32.45 -0.82
N THR A 414 18.52 -33.38 -0.81
CA THR A 414 19.90 -33.13 -0.40
C THR A 414 20.91 -33.45 -1.53
N ALA A 415 20.41 -33.67 -2.75
CA ALA A 415 21.25 -33.90 -3.90
C ALA A 415 21.92 -32.60 -4.39
N HIS A 416 23.22 -32.67 -4.60
CA HIS A 416 24.04 -31.58 -5.10
C HIS A 416 25.15 -32.13 -5.98
N VAL A 417 25.86 -31.28 -6.71
CA VAL A 417 27.15 -31.63 -7.28
C VAL A 417 28.14 -31.90 -6.17
N GLY A 418 28.92 -32.95 -6.30
CA GLY A 418 29.91 -33.33 -5.26
C GLY A 418 30.99 -32.26 -5.09
N SER A 419 31.40 -31.98 -3.87
CA SER A 419 32.44 -31.00 -3.54
C SER A 419 33.83 -31.37 -4.15
N SER A 420 34.02 -32.63 -4.50
CA SER A 420 35.22 -33.07 -5.25
C SER A 420 35.27 -32.49 -6.68
N SER A 421 34.16 -31.97 -7.20
CA SER A 421 34.05 -31.38 -8.53
C SER A 421 34.76 -30.03 -8.62
N ASP A 422 34.64 -29.18 -7.58
CA ASP A 422 35.20 -27.82 -7.56
C ASP A 422 35.76 -27.37 -6.19
N GLY A 423 35.76 -28.24 -5.21
CA GLY A 423 36.23 -27.94 -3.85
C GLY A 423 35.20 -27.18 -2.98
N VAL A 424 34.00 -26.93 -3.50
CA VAL A 424 32.96 -26.15 -2.80
C VAL A 424 31.89 -27.06 -2.22
N ALA A 425 31.69 -26.97 -0.91
CA ALA A 425 30.58 -27.65 -0.24
C ALA A 425 29.25 -26.94 -0.53
N ARG A 426 28.20 -27.70 -0.85
CA ARG A 426 26.83 -27.20 -1.05
C ARG A 426 26.03 -27.42 0.22
N THR A 427 25.15 -26.46 0.47
CA THR A 427 24.23 -26.47 1.62
C THR A 427 22.84 -26.93 1.19
N ASN A 428 22.12 -27.62 2.09
CA ASN A 428 20.75 -28.08 1.82
C ASN A 428 19.72 -26.97 1.98
N TYR A 429 20.08 -25.88 2.61
CA TYR A 429 19.22 -24.73 2.83
C TYR A 429 20.01 -23.45 3.08
N TRP A 430 19.32 -22.34 2.93
CA TRP A 430 19.79 -21.00 3.27
C TRP A 430 18.68 -20.23 3.98
N ASP A 431 19.02 -19.54 5.05
CA ASP A 431 18.09 -18.72 5.82
C ASP A 431 18.22 -17.25 5.41
N GLY A 432 17.19 -16.69 4.80
CA GLY A 432 17.23 -15.30 4.29
C GLY A 432 15.91 -14.76 3.82
N LYS A 433 15.94 -13.52 3.30
CA LYS A 433 14.73 -12.76 2.93
C LYS A 433 14.37 -12.89 1.46
N ILE A 434 15.34 -12.66 0.57
CA ILE A 434 15.12 -12.56 -0.88
C ILE A 434 15.85 -13.69 -1.59
N ALA A 435 15.12 -14.44 -2.40
CA ALA A 435 15.68 -15.43 -3.30
C ALA A 435 15.06 -15.30 -4.70
N LEU A 436 15.21 -16.33 -5.52
CA LEU A 436 14.57 -16.47 -6.81
C LEU A 436 13.39 -17.45 -6.72
N MET A 437 12.53 -17.50 -7.72
CA MET A 437 11.50 -18.52 -7.79
C MET A 437 12.12 -19.91 -7.90
N TYR A 438 11.46 -20.90 -7.34
CA TYR A 438 11.78 -22.29 -7.62
C TYR A 438 11.39 -22.65 -9.06
N ALA A 439 12.07 -23.60 -9.68
CA ALA A 439 11.65 -24.12 -10.97
C ALA A 439 10.26 -24.77 -10.89
N SER A 440 9.94 -25.44 -9.77
CA SER A 440 8.61 -25.97 -9.53
C SER A 440 7.52 -24.88 -9.43
N ASP A 441 7.84 -23.66 -8.98
CA ASP A 441 6.89 -22.54 -9.02
C ASP A 441 6.46 -22.23 -10.46
N TYR A 442 7.44 -22.18 -11.36
CA TYR A 442 7.22 -21.93 -12.78
C TYR A 442 6.41 -23.06 -13.44
N GLY A 443 6.76 -24.32 -13.18
CA GLY A 443 6.04 -25.47 -13.75
C GLY A 443 4.60 -25.58 -13.28
N HIS A 444 4.34 -25.30 -11.99
CA HIS A 444 2.96 -25.28 -11.46
C HIS A 444 2.11 -24.13 -12.01
N ALA A 445 2.71 -23.02 -12.42
CA ALA A 445 1.97 -21.87 -12.96
C ALA A 445 1.32 -22.19 -14.33
N SER A 446 1.84 -23.19 -15.06
CA SER A 446 1.24 -23.68 -16.31
C SER A 446 0.06 -24.62 -16.06
N THR A 447 -0.94 -24.53 -16.92
CA THR A 447 -2.07 -25.50 -16.97
C THR A 447 -1.78 -26.67 -17.92
N ASP A 448 -0.66 -26.67 -18.64
CA ASP A 448 -0.33 -27.68 -19.63
C ASP A 448 0.08 -29.00 -18.99
N ALA A 449 -0.57 -30.10 -19.37
CA ALA A 449 -0.29 -31.43 -18.84
C ALA A 449 1.10 -31.94 -19.27
N GLY A 450 1.58 -31.55 -20.45
CA GLY A 450 2.93 -31.87 -20.93
C GLY A 450 3.99 -31.23 -20.07
N CYS A 451 3.81 -29.97 -19.68
CA CYS A 451 4.69 -29.29 -18.72
C CYS A 451 4.68 -29.98 -17.36
N ARG A 452 3.50 -30.35 -16.85
CA ARG A 452 3.40 -31.03 -15.54
C ARG A 452 4.08 -32.39 -15.52
N SER A 453 4.11 -33.09 -16.64
CA SER A 453 4.80 -34.39 -16.79
C SER A 453 6.30 -34.24 -17.08
N SER A 454 6.73 -33.18 -17.76
CA SER A 454 8.14 -32.88 -18.03
C SER A 454 8.35 -31.39 -18.28
N MET A 455 9.13 -30.77 -17.44
CA MET A 455 9.48 -29.35 -17.57
C MET A 455 10.47 -29.06 -18.72
N ALA A 456 10.99 -30.10 -19.39
CA ALA A 456 11.70 -29.94 -20.66
C ALA A 456 10.77 -29.62 -21.84
N SER A 457 9.45 -29.65 -21.62
CA SER A 457 8.43 -29.33 -22.63
C SER A 457 8.31 -27.84 -22.87
N SER A 458 8.22 -27.42 -24.14
CA SER A 458 7.84 -26.07 -24.52
C SER A 458 6.39 -25.71 -24.10
N GLY A 459 5.55 -26.71 -23.83
CA GLY A 459 4.20 -26.53 -23.26
C GLY A 459 4.22 -25.76 -21.92
N CYS A 460 5.36 -25.66 -21.23
CA CYS A 460 5.45 -24.88 -20.01
C CYS A 460 5.24 -23.37 -20.22
N SER A 461 5.32 -22.85 -21.44
CA SER A 461 4.92 -21.48 -21.79
C SER A 461 3.39 -21.30 -21.86
N TYR A 462 2.64 -22.39 -22.06
CA TYR A 462 1.20 -22.32 -22.30
C TYR A 462 0.44 -22.02 -21.02
N ASN A 463 -0.42 -20.99 -21.10
CA ASN A 463 -1.22 -20.54 -19.95
C ASN A 463 -0.41 -20.44 -18.65
N ASN A 464 0.75 -19.82 -18.74
CA ASN A 464 1.70 -19.68 -17.62
C ASN A 464 1.99 -18.22 -17.34
N TRP A 465 1.45 -17.68 -16.27
CA TRP A 465 1.63 -16.27 -15.89
C TRP A 465 3.07 -15.94 -15.45
N LEU A 466 3.89 -16.95 -15.13
CA LEU A 466 5.30 -16.76 -14.77
C LEU A 466 6.23 -16.74 -15.99
N TYR A 467 5.75 -17.20 -17.15
CA TYR A 467 6.52 -17.22 -18.38
C TYR A 467 6.81 -15.79 -18.87
N ILE A 468 8.08 -15.51 -19.19
CA ILE A 468 8.50 -14.28 -19.85
C ILE A 468 8.89 -14.63 -21.29
N ASN A 469 8.11 -14.10 -22.23
CA ASN A 469 8.30 -14.38 -23.65
C ASN A 469 9.73 -14.03 -24.14
N ASN A 470 10.30 -14.93 -24.94
CA ASN A 470 11.62 -14.78 -25.56
C ASN A 470 12.77 -14.43 -24.61
N SER A 471 12.73 -14.94 -23.37
CA SER A 471 13.74 -14.58 -22.39
C SER A 471 14.20 -15.76 -21.54
N TYR A 472 15.46 -15.70 -21.15
CA TYR A 472 16.01 -16.59 -20.12
C TYR A 472 15.79 -15.96 -18.76
N GLN A 473 15.24 -16.70 -17.80
CA GLN A 473 15.04 -16.24 -16.42
C GLN A 473 15.63 -17.24 -15.44
N TRP A 474 16.40 -16.76 -14.49
CA TRP A 474 16.97 -17.58 -13.43
C TRP A 474 15.92 -18.18 -12.48
N THR A 475 16.18 -19.40 -12.06
CA THR A 475 15.50 -20.05 -10.94
C THR A 475 16.46 -20.25 -9.76
N LEU A 476 15.96 -20.76 -8.63
CA LEU A 476 16.78 -21.12 -7.48
C LEU A 476 17.35 -22.56 -7.60
N LEU A 477 16.84 -23.37 -8.52
CA LEU A 477 17.22 -24.77 -8.69
C LEU A 477 18.61 -24.92 -9.30
N THR A 478 19.47 -25.68 -8.67
CA THR A 478 20.83 -25.98 -9.15
C THR A 478 20.90 -27.34 -9.85
N GLY A 479 21.85 -27.48 -10.78
CA GLY A 479 22.17 -28.74 -11.44
C GLY A 479 23.10 -29.61 -10.57
N THR A 480 22.93 -30.93 -10.62
CA THR A 480 23.84 -31.87 -9.95
C THR A 480 24.93 -32.43 -10.88
N GLY A 481 24.86 -32.08 -12.20
CA GLY A 481 25.80 -32.59 -13.21
C GLY A 481 27.04 -31.71 -13.42
N GLY A 482 27.02 -30.46 -13.00
CA GLY A 482 28.12 -29.49 -13.15
C GLY A 482 28.17 -28.50 -12.00
N ALA A 483 29.36 -27.98 -11.71
CA ALA A 483 29.61 -27.12 -10.56
C ALA A 483 29.03 -25.69 -10.74
N ASP A 484 28.72 -25.31 -11.95
CA ASP A 484 28.18 -24.01 -12.39
C ASP A 484 26.75 -24.09 -12.91
N GLY A 485 26.17 -25.29 -13.04
CA GLY A 485 24.85 -25.48 -13.61
C GLY A 485 23.73 -24.95 -12.70
N VAL A 486 22.95 -24.01 -13.23
CA VAL A 486 21.71 -23.47 -12.58
C VAL A 486 20.57 -23.53 -13.59
N PHE A 487 19.39 -23.96 -13.17
CA PHE A 487 18.25 -24.04 -14.06
C PHE A 487 17.69 -22.66 -14.42
N VAL A 488 17.36 -22.50 -15.70
CA VAL A 488 16.73 -21.31 -16.27
C VAL A 488 15.44 -21.70 -16.99
N THR A 489 14.49 -20.80 -17.04
CA THR A 489 13.41 -20.88 -18.03
C THR A 489 13.96 -20.40 -19.36
N LEU A 490 13.63 -21.12 -20.43
CA LEU A 490 14.12 -20.83 -21.79
C LEU A 490 13.11 -19.96 -22.57
N PRO A 491 13.54 -19.33 -23.67
CA PRO A 491 12.65 -18.55 -24.53
C PRO A 491 11.46 -19.33 -25.12
N ASN A 492 11.58 -20.63 -25.25
CA ASN A 492 10.50 -21.52 -25.72
C ASN A 492 9.56 -21.99 -24.59
N GLY A 493 9.87 -21.63 -23.34
CA GLY A 493 9.08 -21.98 -22.16
C GLY A 493 9.52 -23.23 -21.39
N SER A 494 10.40 -24.07 -21.96
CA SER A 494 10.99 -25.19 -21.19
C SER A 494 11.96 -24.71 -20.12
N ILE A 495 12.43 -25.58 -19.24
CA ILE A 495 13.58 -25.32 -18.37
C ILE A 495 14.77 -26.18 -18.79
N ASP A 496 15.98 -25.63 -18.61
CA ASP A 496 17.22 -26.37 -18.79
C ASP A 496 18.33 -25.77 -17.90
N GLY A 497 19.46 -26.45 -17.82
CA GLY A 497 20.65 -25.96 -17.15
C GLY A 497 21.32 -24.85 -17.97
N GLY A 498 21.82 -23.82 -17.26
CA GLY A 498 22.67 -22.77 -17.80
C GLY A 498 23.83 -22.48 -16.86
N ASP A 499 24.92 -21.94 -17.39
CA ASP A 499 26.09 -21.59 -16.57
C ASP A 499 25.78 -20.36 -15.72
N ALA A 500 26.02 -20.43 -14.43
CA ALA A 500 25.73 -19.38 -13.44
C ALA A 500 26.30 -18.00 -13.81
N GLY A 501 27.39 -17.97 -14.60
CA GLY A 501 28.04 -16.73 -15.06
C GLY A 501 27.29 -15.97 -16.15
N HIS A 502 26.31 -16.56 -16.82
CA HIS A 502 25.51 -15.87 -17.82
C HIS A 502 24.60 -14.80 -17.20
N ALA A 503 24.35 -13.73 -17.95
CA ALA A 503 23.44 -12.68 -17.52
C ALA A 503 22.01 -12.98 -17.97
N ASN A 504 21.15 -13.41 -17.06
CA ASN A 504 19.75 -13.71 -17.31
C ASN A 504 18.82 -12.84 -16.46
N ILE A 505 17.54 -12.82 -16.80
CA ILE A 505 16.52 -12.06 -16.08
C ILE A 505 16.47 -12.50 -14.61
N ILE A 506 16.44 -11.50 -13.73
CA ILE A 506 16.23 -11.65 -12.30
C ILE A 506 14.86 -11.07 -11.90
N ARG A 507 14.05 -11.89 -11.26
CA ARG A 507 12.83 -11.46 -10.57
C ARG A 507 12.90 -11.87 -9.10
N PRO A 508 13.10 -10.93 -8.18
CA PRO A 508 13.15 -11.22 -6.76
C PRO A 508 11.87 -11.89 -6.27
N THR A 509 12.05 -12.84 -5.38
CA THR A 509 10.98 -13.62 -4.76
C THR A 509 11.16 -13.60 -3.26
N LEU A 510 10.08 -13.42 -2.51
CA LEU A 510 10.10 -13.30 -1.06
C LEU A 510 8.83 -13.87 -0.41
N PHE A 511 8.87 -14.05 0.90
CA PHE A 511 7.71 -14.40 1.71
C PHE A 511 7.27 -13.23 2.59
N LEU A 512 5.96 -13.01 2.66
CA LEU A 512 5.37 -12.02 3.54
C LEU A 512 5.11 -12.62 4.93
N LYS A 513 5.27 -11.79 5.97
CA LYS A 513 4.96 -12.19 7.36
C LYS A 513 3.51 -12.64 7.51
N SER A 514 3.28 -13.56 8.41
CA SER A 514 1.97 -14.22 8.62
C SER A 514 0.84 -13.29 9.06
N ASP A 515 1.17 -12.16 9.67
CA ASP A 515 0.24 -11.13 10.15
C ASP A 515 -0.09 -10.07 9.10
N THR A 516 0.43 -10.20 7.87
CA THR A 516 0.20 -9.23 6.79
C THR A 516 -1.28 -9.15 6.46
N LYS A 517 -1.85 -7.95 6.55
CA LYS A 517 -3.24 -7.65 6.19
C LYS A 517 -3.32 -7.01 4.82
N ILE A 518 -4.38 -7.33 4.08
CA ILE A 518 -4.62 -6.82 2.73
C ILE A 518 -6.05 -6.34 2.56
N ILE A 519 -6.23 -5.47 1.56
CA ILE A 519 -7.48 -5.14 0.89
C ILE A 519 -7.33 -5.40 -0.61
N GLY A 520 -8.41 -5.31 -1.37
CA GLY A 520 -8.41 -5.50 -2.84
C GLY A 520 -8.86 -6.88 -3.25
N THR A 521 -8.97 -7.10 -4.55
CA THR A 521 -9.50 -8.34 -5.15
C THR A 521 -8.47 -9.15 -5.92
N GLY A 522 -7.23 -8.68 -6.00
CA GLY A 522 -6.13 -9.36 -6.68
C GLY A 522 -6.17 -9.31 -8.20
N THR A 523 -7.03 -8.47 -8.80
CA THR A 523 -7.02 -8.19 -10.24
C THR A 523 -5.96 -7.16 -10.59
N SER A 524 -5.60 -7.02 -11.86
CA SER A 524 -4.66 -5.98 -12.30
C SER A 524 -5.18 -4.55 -12.08
N SER A 525 -6.51 -4.36 -12.11
CA SER A 525 -7.16 -3.06 -11.86
C SER A 525 -7.47 -2.79 -10.39
N ASP A 526 -7.53 -3.83 -9.55
CA ASP A 526 -7.72 -3.74 -8.10
C ASP A 526 -6.81 -4.76 -7.41
N PRO A 527 -5.48 -4.56 -7.44
CA PRO A 527 -4.53 -5.48 -6.82
C PRO A 527 -4.71 -5.52 -5.31
N TYR A 528 -4.25 -6.59 -4.69
CA TYR A 528 -4.12 -6.61 -3.24
C TYR A 528 -3.16 -5.51 -2.79
N VAL A 529 -3.51 -4.80 -1.73
CA VAL A 529 -2.69 -3.72 -1.14
C VAL A 529 -2.43 -4.05 0.31
N ILE A 530 -1.16 -4.07 0.70
CA ILE A 530 -0.75 -4.34 2.09
C ILE A 530 -1.16 -3.17 2.98
N GLN A 531 -1.68 -3.53 4.14
CA GLN A 531 -2.06 -2.58 5.17
C GLN A 531 -1.00 -2.53 6.26
N PHE A 532 -0.46 -1.34 6.47
CA PHE A 532 0.46 -1.07 7.56
C PHE A 532 -0.35 -0.53 8.74
N GLN A 533 -0.27 -1.21 9.87
CA GLN A 533 -0.78 -0.64 11.13
C GLN A 533 0.28 0.35 11.62
N TYR A 534 -0.11 1.60 11.76
CA TYR A 534 0.65 2.62 12.46
C TYR A 534 0.14 2.75 13.88
#